data_a52e92e97f21d275f09db0259c13104d
#
_entry.id   a52e92e97f21d275f09db0259c13104d
#
_cell.length_a   1.000
_cell.length_b   1.000
_cell.length_c   1.000
_cell.angle_alpha   90.00
_cell.angle_beta   90.00
_cell.angle_gamma   90.00
#
_symmetry.space_group_name_H-M   'P 1'
#
loop_
_entity.id
_entity.type
_entity.pdbx_description
1 polymer ?
#
loop_
_entity_poly.entity_id
_entity_poly.type
_entity_poly.pdbx_seq_one_letter_code
_entity_poly.pdbx_strand_id
1 'polypeptide(L)'
;MLVLITYDVNTETAAGRSRLRKVAKQCVNYGRRVQNSVFECILDNAQSVLLKSILTDIIDEEVDSLRFYYLGNNYKTKVEHIGVDRGLAVDQTLIL
;
A
#
# COMPACT_ATOMS: atom_id res chain seq x y z
N MET A 1 4.22 -5.65 11.86
CA MET A 1 3.23 -4.58 12.13
C MET A 1 2.39 -4.33 10.89
N LEU A 2 1.18 -3.88 11.10
CA LEU A 2 0.34 -3.46 9.98
C LEU A 2 0.66 -2.02 9.58
N VAL A 3 0.86 -1.82 8.29
CA VAL A 3 1.06 -0.51 7.70
C VAL A 3 -0.01 -0.32 6.62
N LEU A 4 -0.78 0.74 6.75
CA LEU A 4 -1.73 1.15 5.73
C LEU A 4 -1.05 2.15 4.82
N ILE A 5 -1.05 1.86 3.52
CA ILE A 5 -0.44 2.73 2.52
C ILE A 5 -1.54 3.28 1.62
N THR A 6 -1.61 4.60 1.54
CA THR A 6 -2.54 5.29 0.64
C THR A 6 -1.74 6.18 -0.29
N TYR A 7 -2.20 6.27 -1.54
CA TYR A 7 -1.53 7.11 -2.53
C TYR A 7 -2.55 7.77 -3.44
N ASP A 8 -2.18 8.95 -3.91
CA ASP A 8 -2.91 9.71 -4.92
C ASP A 8 -1.89 10.17 -5.95
N VAL A 9 -1.92 9.56 -7.12
CA VAL A 9 -0.97 9.84 -8.21
C VAL A 9 -1.69 10.57 -9.31
N ASN A 10 -1.11 11.69 -9.75
CA ASN A 10 -1.65 12.48 -10.86
C ASN A 10 -1.53 11.68 -12.15
N THR A 11 -2.67 11.38 -12.78
CA THR A 11 -2.76 10.56 -13.98
C THR A 11 -3.09 11.35 -15.24
N GLU A 12 -2.94 12.67 -15.22
CA GLU A 12 -3.20 13.52 -16.38
C GLU A 12 -2.20 13.30 -17.50
N THR A 13 -1.01 12.78 -17.18
CA THR A 13 0.04 12.49 -18.16
C THR A 13 0.30 10.99 -18.27
N ALA A 14 0.92 10.57 -19.37
CA ALA A 14 1.35 9.18 -19.54
C ALA A 14 2.39 8.79 -18.47
N ALA A 15 3.27 9.72 -18.12
CA ALA A 15 4.26 9.50 -17.05
C ALA A 15 3.57 9.25 -15.70
N GLY A 16 2.51 10.01 -15.39
CA GLY A 16 1.73 9.81 -14.16
C GLY A 16 1.03 8.47 -14.12
N ARG A 17 0.45 8.06 -15.22
CA ARG A 17 -0.18 6.73 -15.32
C ARG A 17 0.85 5.61 -15.13
N SER A 18 2.06 5.79 -15.65
CA SER A 18 3.16 4.84 -15.42
C SER A 18 3.58 4.79 -13.95
N ARG A 19 3.66 5.95 -13.29
CA ARG A 19 3.97 6.01 -11.85
C ARG A 19 2.92 5.28 -11.03
N LEU A 20 1.64 5.49 -11.35
CA LEU A 20 0.54 4.81 -10.66
C LEU A 20 0.68 3.29 -10.75
N ARG A 21 0.95 2.76 -11.94
CA ARG A 21 1.13 1.33 -12.14
C ARG A 21 2.31 0.79 -11.33
N LYS A 22 3.42 1.53 -11.30
CA LYS A 22 4.62 1.12 -10.56
C LYS A 22 4.39 1.11 -9.06
N VAL A 23 3.72 2.12 -8.51
CA VAL A 23 3.36 2.16 -7.09
C VAL A 23 2.47 0.97 -6.73
N ALA A 24 1.41 0.74 -7.49
CA ALA A 24 0.51 -0.37 -7.24
C ALA A 24 1.22 -1.72 -7.31
N LYS A 25 2.08 -1.91 -8.30
CA LYS A 25 2.84 -3.16 -8.45
C LYS A 25 3.74 -3.43 -7.25
N GLN A 26 4.41 -2.43 -6.72
CA GLN A 26 5.23 -2.60 -5.53
C GLN A 26 4.40 -2.90 -4.30
N CYS A 27 3.28 -2.22 -4.13
CA CYS A 27 2.40 -2.47 -2.98
C CYS A 27 1.82 -3.89 -3.00
N VAL A 28 1.48 -4.42 -4.17
CA VAL A 28 0.99 -5.81 -4.31
C VAL A 28 2.01 -6.83 -3.82
N ASN A 29 3.31 -6.55 -3.99
CA ASN A 29 4.37 -7.45 -3.53
C ASN A 29 4.45 -7.55 -1.99
N TYR A 30 3.90 -6.57 -1.27
CA TYR A 30 4.04 -6.48 0.18
C TYR A 30 2.73 -6.57 0.94
N GLY A 31 1.60 -6.48 0.26
CA GLY A 31 0.33 -6.45 0.93
C GLY A 31 -0.85 -6.74 0.03
N ARG A 32 -2.04 -6.42 0.53
CA ARG A 32 -3.28 -6.61 -0.22
C ARG A 32 -3.95 -5.26 -0.48
N ARG A 33 -4.55 -5.14 -1.65
CA ARG A 33 -5.37 -3.98 -2.00
C ARG A 33 -6.72 -4.11 -1.32
N VAL A 34 -7.12 -3.08 -0.57
CA VAL A 34 -8.44 -3.01 0.06
C VAL A 34 -9.35 -2.00 -0.63
N GLN A 35 -8.76 -1.01 -1.28
CA GLN A 35 -9.43 -0.07 -2.18
C GLN A 35 -8.44 0.30 -3.29
N ASN A 36 -8.90 1.03 -4.32
CA ASN A 36 -8.08 1.30 -5.50
C ASN A 36 -6.68 1.83 -5.21
N SER A 37 -6.56 2.72 -4.24
CA SER A 37 -5.29 3.35 -3.87
C SER A 37 -4.97 3.16 -2.39
N VAL A 38 -5.45 2.05 -1.80
CA VAL A 38 -5.24 1.73 -0.39
C VAL A 38 -4.79 0.28 -0.27
N PHE A 39 -3.65 0.09 0.39
CA PHE A 39 -3.07 -1.23 0.66
C PHE A 39 -2.86 -1.43 2.14
N GLU A 40 -3.16 -2.64 2.60
CA GLU A 40 -2.79 -3.12 3.93
C GLU A 40 -1.59 -4.05 3.78
N CYS A 41 -0.49 -3.73 4.46
CA CYS A 41 0.76 -4.49 4.39
C CYS A 41 1.19 -4.91 5.78
N ILE A 42 1.55 -6.19 5.96
CA ILE A 42 2.16 -6.67 7.21
C ILE A 42 3.66 -6.67 7.00
N LEU A 43 4.37 -5.78 7.67
CA LEU A 43 5.78 -5.50 7.46
C LEU A 43 6.53 -5.51 8.77
N ASP A 44 7.79 -5.94 8.74
CA ASP A 44 8.75 -5.61 9.79
C ASP A 44 9.36 -4.22 9.54
N ASN A 45 10.21 -3.76 10.45
CA ASN A 45 10.80 -2.44 10.33
C ASN A 45 11.68 -2.31 9.09
N ALA A 46 12.46 -3.32 8.76
CA ALA A 46 13.34 -3.29 7.59
C ALA A 46 12.54 -3.24 6.29
N GLN A 47 11.49 -4.04 6.18
CA GLN A 47 10.60 -4.04 5.01
C GLN A 47 9.88 -2.71 4.87
N SER A 48 9.44 -2.12 5.97
CA SER A 48 8.75 -0.83 5.97
C SER A 48 9.67 0.28 5.44
N VAL A 49 10.91 0.32 5.90
CA VAL A 49 11.90 1.29 5.42
C VAL A 49 12.19 1.09 3.94
N LEU A 50 12.38 -0.16 3.52
CA LEU A 50 12.66 -0.49 2.12
C LEU A 50 11.51 -0.09 1.20
N LEU A 51 10.28 -0.47 1.54
CA LEU A 51 9.11 -0.16 0.72
C LEU A 51 8.88 1.35 0.62
N LYS A 52 9.04 2.07 1.72
CA LYS A 52 8.94 3.53 1.73
C LYS A 52 9.96 4.15 0.78
N SER A 53 11.20 3.67 0.78
CA SER A 53 12.24 4.14 -0.11
C SER A 53 11.90 3.87 -1.58
N ILE A 54 11.44 2.66 -1.89
CA ILE A 54 11.04 2.27 -3.25
C ILE A 54 9.92 3.18 -3.76
N LEU A 55 8.88 3.37 -2.97
CA LEU A 55 7.72 4.17 -3.39
C LEU A 55 8.06 5.65 -3.52
N THR A 56 8.89 6.16 -2.63
CA THR A 56 9.34 7.56 -2.69
C THR A 56 10.12 7.83 -3.97
N ASP A 57 10.91 6.87 -4.42
CA ASP A 57 11.68 6.99 -5.67
C ASP A 57 10.81 6.95 -6.92
N ILE A 58 9.64 6.32 -6.84
CA ILE A 58 8.73 6.21 -7.98
C ILE A 58 7.93 7.50 -8.18
N ILE A 59 7.38 8.06 -7.09
CA ILE A 59 6.44 9.17 -7.19
C ILE A 59 7.14 10.48 -7.56
N ASP A 60 6.34 11.41 -8.06
CA ASP A 60 6.72 12.82 -8.23
C ASP A 60 6.08 13.61 -7.08
N GLU A 61 6.89 14.01 -6.11
CA GLU A 61 6.41 14.63 -4.89
C GLU A 61 5.73 15.98 -5.12
N GLU A 62 5.90 16.59 -6.30
CA GLU A 62 5.25 17.86 -6.64
C GLU A 62 3.78 17.69 -7.04
N VAL A 63 3.42 16.51 -7.53
CA VAL A 63 2.07 16.25 -8.07
C VAL A 63 1.40 15.02 -7.49
N ASP A 64 2.15 14.15 -6.81
CA ASP A 64 1.66 12.92 -6.23
C ASP A 64 1.67 12.99 -4.72
N SER A 65 0.83 12.17 -4.08
CA SER A 65 0.75 12.05 -2.62
C SER A 65 0.92 10.60 -2.21
N LEU A 66 1.63 10.38 -1.11
CA LEU A 66 1.88 9.07 -0.54
C LEU A 66 1.78 9.18 0.97
N ARG A 67 1.02 8.28 1.60
CA ARG A 67 0.79 8.33 3.04
C ARG A 67 0.90 6.96 3.66
N PHE A 68 1.58 6.89 4.80
CA PHE A 68 1.76 5.67 5.58
C PHE A 68 1.10 5.84 6.95
N TYR A 69 0.28 4.88 7.33
CA TYR A 69 -0.29 4.79 8.67
C TYR A 69 0.29 3.56 9.34
N TYR A 70 1.00 3.76 10.44
CA TYR A 70 1.63 2.67 11.18
C TYR A 70 0.70 2.26 12.32
N LEU A 71 0.09 1.09 12.20
CA LEU A 71 -0.92 0.59 13.14
C LEU A 71 -0.34 -0.39 14.17
N GLY A 72 0.96 -0.68 14.07
CA GLY A 72 1.66 -1.50 15.03
C GLY A 72 1.36 -2.98 14.91
N ASN A 73 1.71 -3.73 15.96
CA ASN A 73 1.53 -5.18 15.99
C ASN A 73 0.16 -5.62 16.50
N ASN A 74 -0.50 -4.75 17.26
CA ASN A 74 -1.81 -5.04 17.85
C ASN A 74 -2.95 -4.51 16.99
N TYR A 75 -2.85 -4.74 15.68
CA TYR A 75 -3.74 -4.13 14.70
C TYR A 75 -5.10 -4.81 14.59
N LYS A 76 -5.27 -6.04 15.06
CA LYS A 76 -6.54 -6.77 14.94
C LYS A 76 -7.69 -6.07 15.64
N THR A 77 -7.40 -5.31 16.68
CA THR A 77 -8.39 -4.51 17.40
C THR A 77 -8.58 -3.11 16.80
N LYS A 78 -7.77 -2.73 15.82
CA LYS A 78 -7.77 -1.39 15.23
C LYS A 78 -8.39 -1.34 13.84
N VAL A 79 -8.66 -2.49 13.24
CA VAL A 79 -9.25 -2.59 11.92
C VAL A 79 -10.56 -3.35 12.04
N GLU A 80 -11.64 -2.72 11.59
CA GLU A 80 -12.96 -3.32 11.53
C GLU A 80 -13.45 -3.22 10.08
N HIS A 81 -13.86 -4.33 9.53
CA HIS A 81 -14.40 -4.39 8.17
C HIS A 81 -15.89 -4.71 8.23
N ILE A 82 -16.67 -3.93 7.51
CA ILE A 82 -18.11 -4.15 7.38
C ILE A 82 -18.44 -4.23 5.89
N GLY A 83 -19.14 -5.26 5.51
CA GLY A 83 -19.55 -5.47 4.12
C GLY A 83 -18.68 -6.48 3.40
N VAL A 84 -18.66 -6.40 2.08
CA VAL A 84 -17.93 -7.35 1.21
C VAL A 84 -16.44 -7.06 1.26
N ASP A 85 -15.65 -8.10 1.54
CA ASP A 85 -14.20 -8.03 1.44
C ASP A 85 -13.77 -8.71 0.14
N ARG A 86 -13.34 -7.91 -0.84
CA ARG A 86 -12.92 -8.39 -2.16
C ARG A 86 -11.42 -8.61 -2.26
N GLY A 87 -10.69 -8.21 -1.23
CA GLY A 87 -9.27 -8.45 -1.14
C GLY A 87 -8.98 -9.79 -0.45
N LEU A 88 -7.76 -10.28 -0.63
CA LEU A 88 -7.24 -11.41 0.12
C LEU A 88 -6.42 -10.88 1.29
N ALA A 89 -6.52 -11.51 2.46
CA ALA A 89 -5.67 -11.17 3.57
C ALA A 89 -4.20 -11.43 3.20
N VAL A 90 -3.29 -10.56 3.65
CA VAL A 90 -1.88 -10.64 3.32
C VAL A 90 -1.29 -11.99 3.74
N ASP A 91 -1.61 -12.44 4.93
CA ASP A 91 -1.15 -13.72 5.47
C ASP A 91 -1.81 -14.92 4.78
N GLN A 92 -2.94 -14.74 4.13
CA GLN A 92 -3.63 -15.78 3.36
C GLN A 92 -3.15 -15.85 1.92
N THR A 93 -2.59 -14.78 1.39
CA THR A 93 -2.07 -14.74 0.03
C THR A 93 -1.00 -15.79 -0.19
N LEU A 94 -0.24 -16.11 0.83
CA LEU A 94 0.80 -17.13 0.77
C LEU A 94 0.26 -18.55 0.72
N ILE A 95 -1.00 -18.76 1.01
CA ILE A 95 -1.65 -20.06 1.01
C ILE A 95 -2.20 -20.40 -0.37
N LEU A 96 -2.42 -19.41 -1.17
CA LEU A 96 -2.93 -19.60 -2.53
C LEU A 96 -1.84 -20.00 -3.48
#